data_d3a01e58e663b566b80fc1b2e362310e
#
_entry.id   d3a01e58e663b566b80fc1b2e362310e
#
_cell.length_a   1.000
_cell.length_b   1.000
_cell.length_c   1.000
_cell.angle_alpha   90.00
_cell.angle_beta   90.00
_cell.angle_gamma   90.00
#
_symmetry.space_group_name_H-M   'P 1'
#
loop_
_entity.id
_entity.type
_entity.pdbx_description
1 polymer ?
#
loop_
_entity_poly.entity_id
_entity_poly.type
_entity_poly.pdbx_seq_one_letter_code
_entity_poly.pdbx_strand_id
1 'polypeptide(L)'
;MKLLKPNILFLLVDSFNAEKFFGETKTSITPNIDYLIKNGTYFSKAITVAPTTIPAISSIFTGLYPFESVKKTGKILKINDQVENYLEKLRDFGYNTQAIVPKIISLVNLNSLFNNNIEEFDSFATLYDGVEEQILKKIDSNQNPWFCYIHLMDIHGKATFELNEGPKQYDDIKFGINRYERMVSSMDIKLKKIIEKIDLENTIVVVTADHGSFTANYDQDMEIQNDISNMKRDATTKENNLFKIGHKIFTNLPDTFNPLRKSIAGKYIEKRNKKITSKIKSQLNETDFSGLSTYKKRLLKNSIAGNAKLFDDICRVPLLFSGYNIPKKIISEQVRNLDIFPTIFDLIGLDNKLNTSNQSLAPLMQGKQVKKLDTFIYSVTNSNEEVVIGIRTENYKYFRKINDQIENASLFNLKNDPYEEINLIKDKKNVAMELEQKIEKILNSSRKADEDSNEDDEVEAELKKLGYL
;
A
#
# COMPACT_ATOMS: atom_id res chain seq x y z
N MET A 1 -20.52 32.33 14.88
CA MET A 1 -19.54 31.42 15.48
C MET A 1 -18.58 30.97 14.37
N LYS A 2 -17.28 31.22 14.51
CA LYS A 2 -16.29 30.65 13.59
C LYS A 2 -16.36 29.14 13.77
N LEU A 3 -16.71 28.37 12.74
CA LEU A 3 -16.64 26.89 12.80
C LEU A 3 -15.22 26.52 13.21
N LEU A 4 -15.09 25.75 14.29
CA LEU A 4 -13.81 25.18 14.70
C LEU A 4 -13.34 24.26 13.60
N LYS A 5 -12.16 24.49 13.04
CA LYS A 5 -11.54 23.61 12.06
C LYS A 5 -10.76 22.54 12.83
N PRO A 6 -11.21 21.26 12.81
CA PRO A 6 -10.49 20.20 13.51
C PRO A 6 -9.12 19.96 12.86
N ASN A 7 -8.17 19.48 13.63
CA ASN A 7 -6.93 18.92 13.09
C ASN A 7 -7.20 17.62 12.35
N ILE A 8 -6.26 17.20 11.49
CA ILE A 8 -6.39 15.96 10.73
C ILE A 8 -5.10 15.16 10.86
N LEU A 9 -5.18 14.00 11.52
CA LEU A 9 -4.11 13.01 11.55
C LEU A 9 -4.42 11.93 10.53
N PHE A 10 -3.59 11.80 9.51
CA PHE A 10 -3.71 10.79 8.48
C PHE A 10 -2.61 9.73 8.63
N LEU A 11 -2.97 8.58 9.20
CA LEU A 11 -2.08 7.43 9.37
C LEU A 11 -2.26 6.46 8.21
N LEU A 12 -1.26 6.34 7.36
CA LEU A 12 -1.18 5.29 6.36
C LEU A 12 -0.16 4.25 6.81
N VAL A 13 -0.58 3.00 6.86
CA VAL A 13 0.29 1.87 7.19
C VAL A 13 0.52 1.05 5.93
N ASP A 14 1.77 1.00 5.47
CA ASP A 14 2.16 0.28 4.25
C ASP A 14 1.81 -1.21 4.35
N SER A 15 1.22 -1.76 3.30
CA SER A 15 0.92 -3.19 3.18
C SER A 15 -0.07 -3.75 4.22
N PHE A 16 -1.03 -2.97 4.75
CA PHE A 16 -1.94 -3.40 5.80
C PHE A 16 -3.24 -4.03 5.24
N ASN A 17 -3.43 -5.31 5.53
CA ASN A 17 -4.66 -6.03 5.13
C ASN A 17 -5.85 -5.62 6.00
N ALA A 18 -7.00 -5.35 5.36
CA ALA A 18 -8.25 -5.05 6.05
C ALA A 18 -8.68 -6.17 7.03
N GLU A 19 -8.50 -7.44 6.64
CA GLU A 19 -8.86 -8.61 7.45
C GLU A 19 -8.02 -8.74 8.73
N LYS A 20 -6.78 -8.22 8.71
CA LYS A 20 -5.87 -8.21 9.86
C LYS A 20 -5.97 -6.93 10.68
N PHE A 21 -6.64 -5.91 10.15
CA PHE A 21 -7.03 -4.71 10.89
C PHE A 21 -8.29 -4.97 11.72
N PHE A 22 -9.35 -5.48 11.09
CA PHE A 22 -10.61 -5.85 11.71
C PHE A 22 -11.28 -6.97 10.91
N GLY A 23 -11.28 -8.20 11.45
CA GLY A 23 -11.84 -9.38 10.78
C GLY A 23 -11.86 -10.59 11.70
N GLU A 24 -12.60 -11.61 11.29
CA GLU A 24 -12.76 -12.86 12.07
C GLU A 24 -11.47 -13.65 12.18
N THR A 25 -10.58 -13.53 11.19
CA THR A 25 -9.29 -14.24 11.15
C THR A 25 -8.16 -13.48 11.82
N LYS A 26 -8.43 -12.29 12.38
CA LYS A 26 -7.43 -11.49 13.09
C LYS A 26 -7.10 -12.16 14.44
N THR A 27 -5.81 -12.38 14.68
CA THR A 27 -5.28 -12.90 15.96
C THR A 27 -4.33 -11.90 16.63
N SER A 28 -3.98 -10.81 15.97
CA SER A 28 -3.18 -9.71 16.55
C SER A 28 -3.92 -9.03 17.71
N ILE A 29 -3.15 -8.58 18.69
CA ILE A 29 -3.65 -7.84 19.86
C ILE A 29 -3.48 -6.34 19.58
N THR A 30 -4.58 -5.63 19.34
CA THR A 30 -4.55 -4.23 18.90
C THR A 30 -5.51 -3.34 19.69
N PRO A 31 -5.36 -3.21 21.02
CA PRO A 31 -6.32 -2.47 21.85
C PRO A 31 -6.45 -0.99 21.46
N ASN A 32 -5.41 -0.36 20.89
CA ASN A 32 -5.43 1.04 20.52
C ASN A 32 -6.14 1.26 19.18
N ILE A 33 -5.90 0.40 18.19
CA ILE A 33 -6.67 0.36 16.94
C ILE A 33 -8.14 0.03 17.25
N ASP A 34 -8.41 -0.98 18.08
CA ASP A 34 -9.76 -1.38 18.47
C ASP A 34 -10.51 -0.25 19.20
N TYR A 35 -9.79 0.57 20.01
CA TYR A 35 -10.34 1.77 20.62
C TYR A 35 -10.78 2.80 19.56
N LEU A 36 -9.96 3.06 18.54
CA LEU A 36 -10.32 3.97 17.45
C LEU A 36 -11.52 3.43 16.64
N ILE A 37 -11.57 2.12 16.35
CA ILE A 37 -12.71 1.49 15.66
C ILE A 37 -14.00 1.64 16.46
N LYS A 38 -13.94 1.37 17.76
CA LYS A 38 -15.10 1.52 18.67
C LYS A 38 -15.60 2.95 18.77
N ASN A 39 -14.74 3.94 18.59
CA ASN A 39 -15.04 5.36 18.68
C ASN A 39 -15.10 6.08 17.33
N GLY A 40 -15.23 5.35 16.22
CA GLY A 40 -15.23 5.89 14.88
C GLY A 40 -16.13 5.14 13.90
N THR A 41 -15.98 5.45 12.63
CA THR A 41 -16.63 4.73 11.53
C THR A 41 -15.60 3.92 10.77
N TYR A 42 -15.74 2.60 10.78
CA TYR A 42 -14.92 1.66 10.03
C TYR A 42 -15.65 1.17 8.78
N PHE A 43 -14.99 1.26 7.62
CA PHE A 43 -15.48 0.73 6.35
C PHE A 43 -14.82 -0.63 6.07
N SER A 44 -15.58 -1.71 6.19
CA SER A 44 -15.05 -3.07 6.12
C SER A 44 -14.70 -3.54 4.70
N LYS A 45 -15.13 -2.79 3.66
CA LYS A 45 -14.87 -3.09 2.25
C LYS A 45 -14.32 -1.86 1.52
N ALA A 46 -13.23 -1.30 2.02
CA ALA A 46 -12.50 -0.26 1.30
C ALA A 46 -11.50 -0.89 0.31
N ILE A 47 -11.52 -0.42 -0.92
CA ILE A 47 -10.74 -0.98 -2.02
C ILE A 47 -9.76 0.06 -2.54
N THR A 48 -8.48 -0.29 -2.60
CA THR A 48 -7.47 0.55 -3.25
C THR A 48 -7.57 0.47 -4.77
N VAL A 49 -7.25 1.57 -5.44
CA VAL A 49 -7.21 1.63 -6.91
C VAL A 49 -5.87 1.18 -7.50
N ALA A 50 -4.89 0.88 -6.64
CA ALA A 50 -3.60 0.37 -7.05
C ALA A 50 -3.03 -0.62 -6.00
N PRO A 51 -2.39 -1.72 -6.45
CA PRO A 51 -1.81 -2.73 -5.56
C PRO A 51 -0.37 -2.43 -5.15
N THR A 52 0.12 -1.20 -5.33
CA THR A 52 1.49 -0.76 -5.04
C THR A 52 1.50 0.66 -4.47
N THR A 53 2.49 0.97 -3.65
CA THR A 53 2.56 2.17 -2.82
C THR A 53 2.45 3.48 -3.60
N ILE A 54 3.38 3.76 -4.52
CA ILE A 54 3.43 5.06 -5.23
C ILE A 54 2.14 5.34 -6.00
N PRO A 55 1.60 4.42 -6.82
CA PRO A 55 0.31 4.62 -7.48
C PRO A 55 -0.86 4.81 -6.52
N ALA A 56 -0.90 4.07 -5.40
CA ALA A 56 -1.98 4.18 -4.43
C ALA A 56 -1.98 5.54 -3.72
N ILE A 57 -0.83 5.98 -3.17
CA ILE A 57 -0.73 7.28 -2.49
C ILE A 57 -0.94 8.44 -3.45
N SER A 58 -0.41 8.35 -4.68
CA SER A 58 -0.65 9.35 -5.71
C SER A 58 -2.15 9.53 -5.97
N SER A 59 -2.86 8.42 -6.14
CA SER A 59 -4.31 8.43 -6.34
C SER A 59 -5.08 8.99 -5.14
N ILE A 60 -4.66 8.66 -3.91
CA ILE A 60 -5.28 9.21 -2.70
C ILE A 60 -5.16 10.74 -2.67
N PHE A 61 -3.96 11.31 -2.93
CA PHE A 61 -3.72 12.75 -2.83
C PHE A 61 -4.27 13.57 -3.99
N THR A 62 -4.43 12.96 -5.18
CA THR A 62 -4.92 13.68 -6.37
C THR A 62 -6.39 13.40 -6.70
N GLY A 63 -6.94 12.28 -6.23
CA GLY A 63 -8.27 11.81 -6.61
C GLY A 63 -8.33 11.24 -8.02
N LEU A 64 -7.19 11.05 -8.69
CA LEU A 64 -7.07 10.53 -10.05
C LEU A 64 -6.65 9.05 -10.04
N TYR A 65 -6.92 8.34 -11.12
CA TYR A 65 -6.42 6.98 -11.27
C TYR A 65 -4.89 6.98 -11.54
N PRO A 66 -4.18 5.86 -11.27
CA PRO A 66 -2.72 5.81 -11.39
C PRO A 66 -2.17 6.21 -12.76
N PHE A 67 -2.86 5.92 -13.86
CA PHE A 67 -2.42 6.30 -15.21
C PHE A 67 -2.51 7.79 -15.51
N GLU A 68 -3.14 8.59 -14.61
CA GLU A 68 -3.21 10.05 -14.66
C GLU A 68 -2.33 10.69 -13.60
N SER A 69 -2.26 10.07 -12.41
CA SER A 69 -1.62 10.62 -11.21
C SER A 69 -0.15 10.23 -11.06
N VAL A 70 0.35 9.26 -11.86
CA VAL A 70 1.73 8.79 -11.81
C VAL A 70 2.40 9.06 -13.14
N LYS A 71 3.62 9.61 -13.11
CA LYS A 71 4.51 9.70 -14.26
C LYS A 71 5.65 8.70 -14.14
N LYS A 72 6.13 8.20 -15.28
CA LYS A 72 7.30 7.34 -15.36
C LYS A 72 8.51 8.17 -15.76
N THR A 73 9.54 8.17 -14.94
CA THR A 73 10.82 8.84 -15.19
C THR A 73 11.91 7.77 -15.29
N GLY A 74 12.35 7.47 -16.49
CA GLY A 74 13.23 6.33 -16.73
C GLY A 74 12.55 5.00 -16.29
N LYS A 75 13.12 4.34 -15.27
CA LYS A 75 12.58 3.10 -14.69
C LYS A 75 11.74 3.33 -13.43
N ILE A 76 11.53 4.58 -13.02
CA ILE A 76 10.98 4.93 -11.73
C ILE A 76 9.59 5.53 -11.89
N LEU A 77 8.65 5.08 -11.07
CA LEU A 77 7.36 5.72 -10.91
C LEU A 77 7.46 6.85 -9.91
N LYS A 78 6.97 8.02 -10.26
CA LYS A 78 6.87 9.21 -9.41
C LYS A 78 5.45 9.74 -9.42
N ILE A 79 5.08 10.43 -8.35
CA ILE A 79 3.83 11.18 -8.29
C ILE A 79 3.88 12.27 -9.36
N ASN A 80 2.80 12.42 -10.12
CA ASN A 80 2.64 13.50 -11.08
C ASN A 80 2.34 14.81 -10.34
N ASP A 81 3.33 15.64 -10.17
CA ASP A 81 3.28 16.95 -9.49
C ASP A 81 2.69 18.08 -10.35
N GLN A 82 2.30 17.79 -11.58
CA GLN A 82 1.65 18.74 -12.49
C GLN A 82 0.11 18.68 -12.41
N VAL A 83 -0.45 17.73 -11.66
CA VAL A 83 -1.90 17.62 -11.47
C VAL A 83 -2.34 18.29 -10.17
N GLU A 84 -3.55 18.85 -10.19
CA GLU A 84 -4.16 19.39 -8.96
C GLU A 84 -4.24 18.30 -7.88
N ASN A 85 -4.05 18.70 -6.62
CA ASN A 85 -4.09 17.80 -5.48
C ASN A 85 -4.88 18.39 -4.30
N TYR A 86 -5.34 17.50 -3.44
CA TYR A 86 -6.15 17.88 -2.28
C TYR A 86 -5.39 18.68 -1.22
N LEU A 87 -4.05 18.56 -1.13
CA LEU A 87 -3.26 19.28 -0.15
C LEU A 87 -3.19 20.79 -0.46
N GLU A 88 -3.18 21.18 -1.73
CA GLU A 88 -3.30 22.58 -2.12
C GLU A 88 -4.61 23.17 -1.63
N LYS A 89 -5.73 22.48 -1.83
CA LYS A 89 -7.04 22.93 -1.35
C LYS A 89 -7.11 23.04 0.18
N LEU A 90 -6.46 22.12 0.91
CA LEU A 90 -6.33 22.23 2.37
C LEU A 90 -5.54 23.46 2.79
N ARG A 91 -4.41 23.74 2.13
CA ARG A 91 -3.61 24.97 2.41
C ARG A 91 -4.40 26.23 2.12
N ASP A 92 -5.08 26.29 0.98
CA ASP A 92 -5.96 27.43 0.61
C ASP A 92 -7.08 27.62 1.65
N PHE A 93 -7.55 26.52 2.24
CA PHE A 93 -8.53 26.57 3.34
C PHE A 93 -7.89 26.92 4.68
N GLY A 94 -6.56 27.08 4.75
CA GLY A 94 -5.82 27.54 5.93
C GLY A 94 -5.27 26.45 6.83
N TYR A 95 -5.11 25.22 6.34
CA TYR A 95 -4.41 24.14 7.04
C TYR A 95 -2.89 24.25 6.85
N ASN A 96 -2.15 24.01 7.92
CA ASN A 96 -0.72 23.71 7.83
C ASN A 96 -0.55 22.24 7.44
N THR A 97 -0.14 21.95 6.20
CA THR A 97 0.05 20.59 5.70
C THR A 97 1.49 20.13 5.91
N GLN A 98 1.66 18.94 6.47
CA GLN A 98 2.96 18.37 6.79
C GLN A 98 2.96 16.85 6.72
N ALA A 99 4.14 16.24 6.59
CA ALA A 99 4.29 14.80 6.54
C ALA A 99 5.49 14.29 7.33
N ILE A 100 5.39 13.05 7.80
CA ILE A 100 6.48 12.23 8.33
C ILE A 100 6.49 10.93 7.54
N VAL A 101 7.52 10.70 6.76
CA VAL A 101 7.53 9.62 5.77
C VAL A 101 8.91 8.96 5.65
N PRO A 102 8.97 7.69 5.19
CA PRO A 102 10.24 7.09 4.83
C PRO A 102 10.87 7.82 3.64
N LYS A 103 12.20 7.91 3.64
CA LYS A 103 12.97 8.66 2.62
C LYS A 103 12.56 8.30 1.19
N ILE A 104 12.29 7.03 0.90
CA ILE A 104 11.89 6.61 -0.45
C ILE A 104 10.59 7.26 -0.93
N ILE A 105 9.63 7.48 -0.04
CA ILE A 105 8.34 8.10 -0.39
C ILE A 105 8.52 9.61 -0.64
N SER A 106 9.41 10.26 0.11
CA SER A 106 9.78 11.66 -0.12
C SER A 106 10.38 11.86 -1.52
N LEU A 107 11.30 11.01 -1.91
CA LEU A 107 12.05 11.11 -3.18
C LEU A 107 11.19 10.91 -4.46
N VAL A 108 10.00 10.35 -4.35
CA VAL A 108 9.11 10.13 -5.50
C VAL A 108 8.10 11.28 -5.72
N ASN A 109 8.54 12.50 -5.54
CA ASN A 109 7.79 13.76 -5.69
C ASN A 109 6.73 14.03 -4.62
N LEU A 110 6.72 13.32 -3.50
CA LEU A 110 5.80 13.67 -2.41
C LEU A 110 6.14 15.03 -1.79
N ASN A 111 7.44 15.40 -1.78
CA ASN A 111 7.91 16.69 -1.28
C ASN A 111 7.19 17.88 -1.92
N SER A 112 6.96 17.85 -3.23
CA SER A 112 6.26 18.94 -3.95
C SER A 112 4.83 19.11 -3.46
N LEU A 113 4.12 18.00 -3.18
CA LEU A 113 2.74 18.05 -2.68
C LEU A 113 2.63 18.73 -1.32
N PHE A 114 3.65 18.61 -0.46
CA PHE A 114 3.70 19.20 0.88
C PHE A 114 4.48 20.52 0.97
N ASN A 115 4.86 21.13 -0.18
CA ASN A 115 5.70 22.34 -0.23
C ASN A 115 6.98 22.19 0.60
N ASN A 116 7.64 21.04 0.51
CA ASN A 116 8.83 20.65 1.27
C ASN A 116 8.67 20.63 2.81
N ASN A 117 7.44 20.63 3.34
CA ASN A 117 7.19 20.48 4.77
C ASN A 117 7.09 18.99 5.16
N ILE A 118 8.17 18.26 4.95
CA ILE A 118 8.31 16.83 5.20
C ILE A 118 9.47 16.58 6.17
N GLU A 119 9.24 15.70 7.14
CA GLU A 119 10.28 15.07 7.95
C GLU A 119 10.49 13.64 7.48
N GLU A 120 11.74 13.30 7.20
CA GLU A 120 12.12 11.99 6.68
C GLU A 120 12.71 11.10 7.77
N PHE A 121 12.48 9.78 7.63
CA PHE A 121 13.18 8.76 8.38
C PHE A 121 13.74 7.69 7.43
N ASP A 122 14.64 6.84 7.92
CA ASP A 122 15.20 5.74 7.11
C ASP A 122 14.10 4.84 6.57
N SER A 123 14.17 4.48 5.29
CA SER A 123 13.11 3.74 4.58
C SER A 123 12.76 2.37 5.18
N PHE A 124 13.56 1.87 6.13
CA PHE A 124 13.28 0.64 6.87
C PHE A 124 12.97 0.86 8.35
N ALA A 125 13.04 2.11 8.84
CA ALA A 125 12.75 2.40 10.23
C ALA A 125 11.27 2.21 10.56
N THR A 126 11.03 1.73 11.76
CA THR A 126 9.71 1.49 12.36
C THR A 126 9.47 2.43 13.54
N LEU A 127 8.32 2.36 14.17
CA LEU A 127 8.03 3.09 15.41
C LEU A 127 9.01 2.77 16.53
N TYR A 128 9.73 1.65 16.48
CA TYR A 128 10.76 1.27 17.45
C TYR A 128 12.13 1.91 17.19
N ASP A 129 12.32 2.50 16.01
CA ASP A 129 13.59 3.08 15.56
C ASP A 129 13.60 4.62 15.66
N GLY A 130 12.82 5.18 16.59
CA GLY A 130 12.75 6.62 16.85
C GLY A 130 11.64 7.35 16.08
N VAL A 131 10.89 6.67 15.21
CA VAL A 131 9.78 7.28 14.45
C VAL A 131 8.62 7.69 15.38
N GLU A 132 8.34 6.91 16.46
CA GLU A 132 7.35 7.29 17.49
C GLU A 132 7.67 8.66 18.09
N GLU A 133 8.92 8.89 18.52
CA GLU A 133 9.40 10.12 19.15
C GLU A 133 9.33 11.31 18.18
N GLN A 134 9.66 11.08 16.90
CA GLN A 134 9.55 12.09 15.85
C GLN A 134 8.10 12.52 15.64
N ILE A 135 7.16 11.57 15.58
CA ILE A 135 5.72 11.84 15.48
C ILE A 135 5.21 12.65 16.68
N LEU A 136 5.54 12.24 17.91
CA LEU A 136 5.11 12.91 19.12
C LEU A 136 5.61 14.35 19.16
N LYS A 137 6.89 14.58 18.84
CA LYS A 137 7.48 15.93 18.75
C LYS A 137 6.77 16.79 17.72
N LYS A 138 6.42 16.21 16.57
CA LYS A 138 5.72 16.92 15.48
C LYS A 138 4.32 17.37 15.92
N ILE A 139 3.56 16.46 16.55
CA ILE A 139 2.23 16.78 17.08
C ILE A 139 2.29 17.93 18.07
N ASP A 140 3.29 17.97 18.98
CA ASP A 140 3.46 19.03 19.96
C ASP A 140 3.80 20.39 19.36
N SER A 141 4.52 20.41 18.24
CA SER A 141 4.98 21.64 17.60
C SER A 141 3.97 22.25 16.62
N ASN A 142 2.82 21.60 16.39
CA ASN A 142 1.88 21.98 15.34
C ASN A 142 1.04 23.20 15.71
N GLN A 143 0.86 24.10 14.74
CA GLN A 143 -0.08 25.20 14.82
C GLN A 143 -1.42 24.82 14.16
N ASN A 144 -2.51 24.98 14.91
CA ASN A 144 -3.86 24.64 14.46
C ASN A 144 -4.41 25.64 13.41
N PRO A 145 -5.19 25.19 12.42
CA PRO A 145 -5.46 23.77 12.12
C PRO A 145 -4.32 23.14 11.32
N TRP A 146 -4.01 21.90 11.60
CA TRP A 146 -2.99 21.15 10.86
C TRP A 146 -3.54 19.88 10.21
N PHE A 147 -2.92 19.49 9.09
CA PHE A 147 -3.02 18.18 8.46
C PHE A 147 -1.65 17.52 8.56
N CYS A 148 -1.57 16.36 9.20
CA CYS A 148 -0.33 15.60 9.33
C CYS A 148 -0.49 14.21 8.70
N TYR A 149 0.24 13.97 7.63
CA TYR A 149 0.36 12.66 7.00
C TYR A 149 1.53 11.89 7.60
N ILE A 150 1.27 10.66 8.02
CA ILE A 150 2.29 9.76 8.55
C ILE A 150 2.23 8.46 7.75
N HIS A 151 3.36 8.06 7.17
CA HIS A 151 3.50 6.82 6.42
C HIS A 151 4.34 5.82 7.21
N LEU A 152 3.70 4.80 7.79
CA LEU A 152 4.33 3.81 8.65
C LEU A 152 4.77 2.59 7.85
N MET A 153 6.01 2.11 8.10
CA MET A 153 6.62 0.96 7.45
C MET A 153 6.65 -0.30 8.32
N ASP A 154 6.03 -0.27 9.50
CA ASP A 154 6.15 -1.29 10.56
C ASP A 154 5.82 -2.71 10.12
N ILE A 155 4.94 -2.89 9.16
CA ILE A 155 4.50 -4.19 8.64
C ILE A 155 4.85 -4.42 7.17
N HIS A 156 5.66 -3.54 6.58
CA HIS A 156 6.12 -3.70 5.20
C HIS A 156 6.94 -4.98 5.02
N GLY A 157 6.73 -5.69 3.90
CA GLY A 157 7.22 -7.06 3.69
C GLY A 157 8.73 -7.30 3.84
N LYS A 158 9.59 -6.31 3.55
CA LYS A 158 11.03 -6.41 3.77
C LYS A 158 11.40 -6.30 5.25
N ALA A 159 10.75 -5.42 6.00
CA ALA A 159 10.90 -5.37 7.45
C ALA A 159 10.48 -6.71 8.08
N THR A 160 9.52 -7.43 7.46
CA THR A 160 9.01 -8.72 7.96
C THR A 160 9.98 -9.89 7.76
N PHE A 161 10.77 -9.91 6.68
CA PHE A 161 11.49 -11.14 6.28
C PHE A 161 13.01 -11.04 6.31
N GLU A 162 13.60 -9.86 6.18
CA GLU A 162 15.05 -9.70 6.02
C GLU A 162 15.78 -9.22 7.28
N LEU A 163 15.09 -8.58 8.22
CA LEU A 163 15.67 -8.16 9.49
C LEU A 163 15.33 -9.19 10.56
N ASN A 164 16.31 -10.00 10.93
CA ASN A 164 16.24 -10.89 12.11
C ASN A 164 16.20 -10.10 13.44
N GLU A 165 16.27 -8.78 13.36
CA GLU A 165 16.30 -7.86 14.48
C GLU A 165 14.99 -7.07 14.51
N GLY A 166 14.21 -7.31 15.51
CA GLY A 166 12.97 -6.61 15.83
C GLY A 166 12.68 -6.74 17.31
N PRO A 167 11.64 -6.06 17.81
CA PRO A 167 11.24 -6.21 19.20
C PRO A 167 10.86 -7.66 19.49
N LYS A 168 11.12 -8.12 20.73
CA LYS A 168 10.88 -9.50 21.18
C LYS A 168 9.47 -10.02 20.91
N GLN A 169 8.49 -9.11 20.79
CA GLN A 169 7.10 -9.40 20.44
C GLN A 169 6.95 -10.07 19.08
N TYR A 170 7.88 -9.86 18.13
CA TYR A 170 7.82 -10.49 16.80
C TYR A 170 7.96 -12.01 16.85
N ASP A 171 8.57 -12.55 17.90
CA ASP A 171 8.80 -13.99 18.07
C ASP A 171 7.80 -14.63 19.06
N ASP A 172 7.00 -13.84 19.79
CA ASP A 172 6.08 -14.34 20.81
C ASP A 172 4.68 -14.59 20.23
N ILE A 173 4.28 -15.85 20.14
CA ILE A 173 3.01 -16.31 19.56
C ILE A 173 1.76 -15.71 20.24
N LYS A 174 1.87 -15.23 21.47
CA LYS A 174 0.73 -14.55 22.14
C LYS A 174 0.30 -13.26 21.44
N PHE A 175 1.18 -12.65 20.62
CA PHE A 175 0.89 -11.42 19.87
C PHE A 175 0.31 -11.68 18.47
N GLY A 176 0.15 -12.92 18.05
CA GLY A 176 -0.45 -13.30 16.78
C GLY A 176 0.07 -14.63 16.24
N ILE A 177 -0.74 -15.34 15.47
CA ILE A 177 -0.41 -16.68 14.97
C ILE A 177 0.75 -16.68 13.96
N ASN A 178 0.94 -15.61 13.23
CA ASN A 178 2.06 -15.48 12.29
C ASN A 178 2.87 -14.19 12.56
N ARG A 179 4.03 -14.07 11.92
CA ARG A 179 4.93 -12.93 12.13
C ARG A 179 4.28 -11.60 11.74
N TYR A 180 3.52 -11.57 10.66
CA TYR A 180 2.81 -10.36 10.22
C TYR A 180 1.87 -9.85 11.32
N GLU A 181 1.03 -10.71 11.91
CA GLU A 181 0.11 -10.31 12.97
C GLU A 181 0.82 -9.91 14.27
N ARG A 182 1.96 -10.55 14.58
CA ARG A 182 2.80 -10.12 15.72
C ARG A 182 3.39 -8.73 15.51
N MET A 183 3.74 -8.37 14.27
CA MET A 183 4.19 -7.02 13.94
C MET A 183 3.05 -6.01 14.04
N VAL A 184 1.84 -6.36 13.60
CA VAL A 184 0.63 -5.53 13.81
C VAL A 184 0.40 -5.26 15.29
N SER A 185 0.52 -6.27 16.15
CA SER A 185 0.41 -6.11 17.62
C SER A 185 1.51 -5.21 18.18
N SER A 186 2.73 -5.38 17.71
CA SER A 186 3.88 -4.55 18.13
C SER A 186 3.70 -3.08 17.72
N MET A 187 3.25 -2.84 16.50
CA MET A 187 2.92 -1.50 16.01
C MET A 187 1.84 -0.85 16.90
N ASP A 188 0.78 -1.59 17.23
CA ASP A 188 -0.30 -1.09 18.08
C ASP A 188 0.18 -0.67 19.48
N ILE A 189 1.14 -1.39 20.08
CA ILE A 189 1.75 -1.01 21.35
C ILE A 189 2.38 0.40 21.26
N LYS A 190 3.06 0.70 20.17
CA LYS A 190 3.69 2.00 19.93
C LYS A 190 2.68 3.09 19.56
N LEU A 191 1.62 2.75 18.85
CA LEU A 191 0.54 3.68 18.52
C LEU A 191 -0.18 4.23 19.78
N LYS A 192 -0.12 3.54 20.91
CA LYS A 192 -0.74 3.98 22.16
C LYS A 192 -0.41 5.43 22.50
N LYS A 193 0.86 5.77 22.58
CA LYS A 193 1.29 7.13 22.97
C LYS A 193 0.85 8.19 21.97
N ILE A 194 0.85 7.84 20.67
CA ILE A 194 0.40 8.75 19.61
C ILE A 194 -1.09 9.02 19.77
N ILE A 195 -1.91 7.99 20.00
CA ILE A 195 -3.35 8.09 20.16
C ILE A 195 -3.71 8.84 21.46
N GLU A 196 -3.03 8.56 22.58
CA GLU A 196 -3.22 9.26 23.85
C GLU A 196 -2.84 10.74 23.76
N LYS A 197 -1.91 11.12 22.86
CA LYS A 197 -1.49 12.51 22.64
C LYS A 197 -2.48 13.32 21.82
N ILE A 198 -3.31 12.66 21.01
CA ILE A 198 -4.27 13.32 20.14
C ILE A 198 -5.55 13.69 20.89
N ASP A 199 -5.94 14.94 20.82
CA ASP A 199 -7.27 15.41 21.26
C ASP A 199 -8.32 15.00 20.22
N LEU A 200 -9.01 13.88 20.45
CA LEU A 200 -10.05 13.35 19.58
C LEU A 200 -11.32 14.24 19.53
N GLU A 201 -11.51 15.18 20.47
CA GLU A 201 -12.60 16.15 20.42
C GLU A 201 -12.34 17.27 19.40
N ASN A 202 -11.07 17.43 18.99
CA ASN A 202 -10.64 18.46 18.03
C ASN A 202 -9.81 17.90 16.87
N THR A 203 -9.76 16.59 16.70
CA THR A 203 -8.96 15.96 15.64
C THR A 203 -9.75 14.86 14.94
N ILE A 204 -9.74 14.88 13.62
CA ILE A 204 -10.16 13.74 12.79
C ILE A 204 -8.94 12.84 12.59
N VAL A 205 -9.04 11.59 12.98
CA VAL A 205 -8.03 10.56 12.73
C VAL A 205 -8.51 9.68 11.58
N VAL A 206 -7.70 9.60 10.52
CA VAL A 206 -7.91 8.67 9.40
C VAL A 206 -6.85 7.59 9.49
N VAL A 207 -7.25 6.31 9.48
CA VAL A 207 -6.32 5.18 9.39
C VAL A 207 -6.65 4.37 8.15
N THR A 208 -5.65 4.18 7.29
CA THR A 208 -5.81 3.41 6.06
C THR A 208 -4.50 2.71 5.67
N ALA A 209 -4.51 2.01 4.53
CA ALA A 209 -3.32 1.49 3.88
C ALA A 209 -3.31 1.87 2.40
N ASP A 210 -2.16 1.81 1.79
CA ASP A 210 -1.98 1.94 0.34
C ASP A 210 -2.44 0.66 -0.38
N HIS A 211 -2.00 -0.51 0.08
CA HIS A 211 -2.39 -1.84 -0.37
C HIS A 211 -2.24 -2.86 0.77
N GLY A 212 -2.65 -4.10 0.53
CA GLY A 212 -2.45 -5.22 1.43
C GLY A 212 -1.18 -6.04 1.11
N SER A 213 -1.05 -7.18 1.78
CA SER A 213 0.06 -8.12 1.59
C SER A 213 -0.42 -9.57 1.53
N PHE A 214 0.10 -10.37 0.62
CA PHE A 214 -0.16 -11.80 0.59
C PHE A 214 0.35 -12.53 1.84
N THR A 215 1.40 -11.98 2.47
CA THR A 215 2.03 -12.58 3.67
C THR A 215 1.17 -12.51 4.91
N ALA A 216 0.18 -11.61 4.95
CA ALA A 216 -0.72 -11.45 6.07
C ALA A 216 -1.58 -12.70 6.35
N ASN A 217 -1.86 -13.48 5.31
CA ASN A 217 -2.77 -14.62 5.36
C ASN A 217 -2.05 -15.97 5.39
N TYR A 218 -0.75 -16.01 5.70
CA TYR A 218 -0.05 -17.26 5.92
C TYR A 218 -0.56 -17.93 7.20
N ASP A 219 -1.04 -19.16 7.06
CA ASP A 219 -1.36 -20.03 8.19
C ASP A 219 -0.07 -20.53 8.88
N GLN A 220 -0.27 -21.06 10.10
CA GLN A 220 0.77 -21.69 10.93
C GLN A 220 1.36 -23.00 10.36
N ASP A 221 1.05 -23.41 9.14
CA ASP A 221 1.73 -24.55 8.54
C ASP A 221 3.23 -24.21 8.38
N MET A 222 3.90 -24.23 9.55
CA MET A 222 5.30 -23.83 9.74
C MET A 222 6.26 -24.58 8.82
N GLU A 223 5.93 -25.77 8.35
CA GLU A 223 6.74 -26.54 7.42
C GLU A 223 6.86 -25.83 6.07
N ILE A 224 5.77 -25.34 5.51
CA ILE A 224 5.80 -24.66 4.20
C ILE A 224 6.47 -23.29 4.30
N GLN A 225 6.28 -22.55 5.42
CA GLN A 225 6.98 -21.27 5.64
C GLN A 225 8.48 -21.49 5.84
N ASN A 226 8.86 -22.51 6.58
CA ASN A 226 10.26 -22.89 6.77
C ASN A 226 10.90 -23.33 5.46
N ASP A 227 10.19 -24.09 4.62
CA ASP A 227 10.67 -24.52 3.30
C ASP A 227 10.87 -23.32 2.37
N ILE A 228 9.92 -22.38 2.30
CA ILE A 228 10.06 -21.17 1.49
C ILE A 228 11.16 -20.25 2.04
N SER A 229 11.25 -20.09 3.35
CA SER A 229 12.32 -19.30 3.99
C SER A 229 13.68 -19.95 3.77
N ASN A 230 13.76 -21.26 3.84
CA ASN A 230 14.97 -22.02 3.53
C ASN A 230 15.33 -21.96 2.05
N MET A 231 14.34 -22.10 1.14
CA MET A 231 14.54 -21.91 -0.30
C MET A 231 15.08 -20.52 -0.64
N LYS A 232 14.52 -19.46 -0.03
CA LYS A 232 15.01 -18.08 -0.17
C LYS A 232 16.42 -17.94 0.39
N ARG A 233 16.69 -18.46 1.60
CA ARG A 233 17.99 -18.41 2.26
C ARG A 233 19.05 -19.14 1.45
N ASP A 234 18.77 -20.35 0.95
CA ASP A 234 19.71 -21.14 0.15
C ASP A 234 19.96 -20.52 -1.22
N ALA A 235 18.93 -19.93 -1.84
CA ALA A 235 19.09 -19.19 -3.09
C ALA A 235 19.94 -17.93 -2.93
N THR A 236 19.84 -17.25 -1.77
CA THR A 236 20.53 -15.98 -1.51
C THR A 236 21.92 -16.14 -0.92
N THR A 237 22.18 -17.16 -0.08
CA THR A 237 23.44 -17.30 0.67
C THR A 237 24.65 -17.44 -0.24
N LYS A 238 24.56 -18.28 -1.27
CA LYS A 238 25.66 -18.51 -2.22
C LYS A 238 26.00 -17.27 -3.05
N GLU A 239 24.95 -16.58 -3.50
CA GLU A 239 25.06 -15.34 -4.29
C GLU A 239 25.51 -14.15 -3.43
N ASN A 240 25.12 -14.09 -2.14
CA ASN A 240 25.57 -13.06 -1.21
C ASN A 240 27.07 -13.19 -0.89
N ASN A 241 27.61 -14.39 -0.79
CA ASN A 241 29.03 -14.60 -0.56
C ASN A 241 29.88 -14.16 -1.77
N LEU A 242 29.42 -14.42 -3.00
CA LEU A 242 30.05 -13.93 -4.21
C LEU A 242 29.98 -12.40 -4.32
N PHE A 243 28.82 -11.82 -3.92
CA PHE A 243 28.65 -10.36 -3.89
C PHE A 243 29.59 -9.69 -2.89
N LYS A 244 29.74 -10.25 -1.67
CA LYS A 244 30.68 -9.71 -0.65
C LYS A 244 32.12 -9.71 -1.16
N ILE A 245 32.54 -10.74 -1.87
CA ILE A 245 33.89 -10.80 -2.48
C ILE A 245 34.02 -9.74 -3.59
N GLY A 246 33.06 -9.67 -4.49
CA GLY A 246 33.02 -8.65 -5.55
C GLY A 246 32.99 -7.23 -5.00
N HIS A 247 32.14 -6.95 -4.02
CA HIS A 247 32.05 -5.65 -3.35
C HIS A 247 33.38 -5.24 -2.70
N LYS A 248 34.07 -6.17 -2.02
CA LYS A 248 35.38 -5.90 -1.39
C LYS A 248 36.48 -5.55 -2.40
N ILE A 249 36.42 -6.14 -3.60
CA ILE A 249 37.33 -5.81 -4.71
C ILE A 249 36.99 -4.43 -5.28
N PHE A 250 35.71 -4.15 -5.48
CA PHE A 250 35.24 -2.90 -6.09
C PHE A 250 35.38 -1.67 -5.18
N THR A 251 35.28 -1.80 -3.86
CA THR A 251 35.47 -0.69 -2.90
C THR A 251 36.91 -0.19 -2.84
N ASN A 252 37.87 -1.00 -3.26
CA ASN A 252 39.30 -0.65 -3.24
C ASN A 252 39.80 0.04 -4.53
N LEU A 253 38.93 0.31 -5.51
CA LEU A 253 39.31 1.03 -6.73
C LEU A 253 39.21 2.56 -6.52
N PRO A 254 40.05 3.39 -7.19
CA PRO A 254 40.01 4.86 -7.10
C PRO A 254 38.64 5.46 -7.49
N ASP A 255 38.32 6.63 -6.94
CA ASP A 255 37.02 7.31 -7.14
C ASP A 255 36.72 7.71 -8.58
N THR A 256 37.76 7.85 -9.42
CA THR A 256 37.60 8.10 -10.86
C THR A 256 36.82 7.02 -11.60
N PHE A 257 36.67 5.82 -11.01
CA PHE A 257 35.89 4.71 -11.57
C PHE A 257 34.45 4.59 -11.04
N ASN A 258 33.98 5.59 -10.27
CA ASN A 258 32.63 5.56 -9.67
C ASN A 258 31.47 5.35 -10.68
N PRO A 259 31.42 5.99 -11.86
CA PRO A 259 30.35 5.75 -12.85
C PRO A 259 30.36 4.30 -13.37
N LEU A 260 31.57 3.77 -13.64
CA LEU A 260 31.73 2.39 -14.11
C LEU A 260 31.37 1.37 -13.03
N ARG A 261 31.71 1.67 -11.76
CA ARG A 261 31.32 0.87 -10.58
C ARG A 261 29.80 0.78 -10.46
N LYS A 262 29.09 1.91 -10.53
CA LYS A 262 27.62 1.96 -10.43
C LYS A 262 26.96 1.13 -11.54
N SER A 263 27.43 1.28 -12.79
CA SER A 263 26.88 0.55 -13.94
C SER A 263 27.11 -0.98 -13.82
N ILE A 264 28.32 -1.42 -13.44
CA ILE A 264 28.65 -2.84 -13.32
C ILE A 264 27.93 -3.45 -12.10
N ALA A 265 27.88 -2.74 -10.97
CA ALA A 265 27.16 -3.20 -9.78
C ALA A 265 25.66 -3.33 -10.07
N GLY A 266 25.04 -2.37 -10.77
CA GLY A 266 23.63 -2.42 -11.18
C GLY A 266 23.33 -3.65 -12.04
N LYS A 267 24.08 -3.87 -13.11
CA LYS A 267 23.94 -5.04 -14.00
C LYS A 267 24.16 -6.37 -13.25
N TYR A 268 25.10 -6.40 -12.32
CA TYR A 268 25.35 -7.60 -11.51
C TYR A 268 24.18 -7.88 -10.56
N ILE A 269 23.66 -6.86 -9.86
CA ILE A 269 22.50 -6.98 -8.96
C ILE A 269 21.28 -7.46 -9.75
N GLU A 270 21.00 -6.90 -10.90
CA GLU A 270 19.89 -7.31 -11.78
C GLU A 270 20.02 -8.79 -12.18
N LYS A 271 21.21 -9.18 -12.67
CA LYS A 271 21.49 -10.57 -13.07
C LYS A 271 21.37 -11.54 -11.89
N ARG A 272 21.86 -11.13 -10.70
CA ARG A 272 21.73 -11.87 -9.46
C ARG A 272 20.25 -12.08 -9.07
N ASN A 273 19.46 -11.00 -9.05
CA ASN A 273 18.06 -11.05 -8.69
C ASN A 273 17.26 -11.93 -9.67
N LYS A 274 17.49 -11.80 -10.98
CA LYS A 274 16.91 -12.70 -11.99
C LYS A 274 17.26 -14.17 -11.73
N LYS A 275 18.49 -14.46 -11.35
CA LYS A 275 18.96 -15.82 -11.06
C LYS A 275 18.33 -16.39 -9.79
N ILE A 276 18.24 -15.58 -8.72
CA ILE A 276 17.54 -15.95 -7.48
C ILE A 276 16.07 -16.23 -7.76
N THR A 277 15.40 -15.32 -8.44
CA THR A 277 13.96 -15.48 -8.79
C THR A 277 13.72 -16.71 -9.67
N SER A 278 14.58 -16.98 -10.67
CA SER A 278 14.43 -18.15 -11.51
C SER A 278 14.65 -19.46 -10.74
N LYS A 279 15.62 -19.48 -9.81
CA LYS A 279 15.87 -20.64 -8.95
C LYS A 279 14.70 -20.91 -8.00
N ILE A 280 14.16 -19.86 -7.37
CA ILE A 280 12.97 -19.99 -6.52
C ILE A 280 11.77 -20.47 -7.33
N LYS A 281 11.56 -19.93 -8.54
CA LYS A 281 10.49 -20.39 -9.44
C LYS A 281 10.63 -21.86 -9.83
N SER A 282 11.85 -22.33 -10.12
CA SER A 282 12.06 -23.77 -10.44
C SER A 282 11.77 -24.66 -9.24
N GLN A 283 12.26 -24.31 -8.06
CA GLN A 283 11.99 -25.06 -6.83
C GLN A 283 10.50 -25.12 -6.48
N LEU A 284 9.77 -24.00 -6.68
CA LEU A 284 8.32 -23.97 -6.50
C LEU A 284 7.57 -24.91 -7.48
N ASN A 285 8.04 -25.02 -8.71
CA ASN A 285 7.42 -25.91 -9.69
C ASN A 285 7.69 -27.39 -9.36
N GLU A 286 8.75 -27.69 -8.62
CA GLU A 286 9.10 -29.04 -8.17
C GLU A 286 8.44 -29.41 -6.82
N THR A 287 7.90 -28.41 -6.08
CA THR A 287 7.24 -28.65 -4.78
C THR A 287 5.84 -29.20 -4.99
N ASP A 288 5.51 -30.28 -4.31
CA ASP A 288 4.15 -30.85 -4.31
C ASP A 288 3.20 -30.00 -3.45
N PHE A 289 2.29 -29.32 -4.13
CA PHE A 289 1.22 -28.54 -3.51
C PHE A 289 -0.15 -29.25 -3.58
N SER A 290 -0.20 -30.56 -3.91
CA SER A 290 -1.46 -31.27 -4.15
C SER A 290 -2.46 -31.18 -2.99
N GLY A 291 -1.98 -31.15 -1.74
CA GLY A 291 -2.80 -31.04 -0.54
C GLY A 291 -3.31 -29.63 -0.20
N LEU A 292 -2.87 -28.59 -0.92
CA LEU A 292 -3.26 -27.21 -0.61
C LEU A 292 -4.46 -26.74 -1.43
N SER A 293 -5.31 -25.87 -0.83
CA SER A 293 -6.38 -25.18 -1.56
C SER A 293 -5.81 -24.28 -2.68
N THR A 294 -6.65 -23.92 -3.64
CA THR A 294 -6.28 -22.97 -4.71
C THR A 294 -5.83 -21.63 -4.13
N TYR A 295 -6.49 -21.17 -3.06
CA TYR A 295 -6.13 -19.97 -2.32
C TYR A 295 -4.72 -20.05 -1.73
N LYS A 296 -4.41 -21.10 -0.96
CA LYS A 296 -3.07 -21.28 -0.36
C LYS A 296 -1.97 -21.38 -1.43
N LYS A 297 -2.20 -22.14 -2.52
CA LYS A 297 -1.28 -22.17 -3.67
C LYS A 297 -1.01 -20.80 -4.26
N ARG A 298 -2.05 -19.97 -4.35
CA ARG A 298 -1.94 -18.59 -4.84
C ARG A 298 -1.11 -17.73 -3.92
N LEU A 299 -1.37 -17.75 -2.62
CA LEU A 299 -0.59 -16.99 -1.63
C LEU A 299 0.90 -17.29 -1.75
N LEU A 300 1.26 -18.56 -1.77
CA LEU A 300 2.65 -19.03 -1.89
C LEU A 300 3.31 -18.54 -3.18
N LYS A 301 2.65 -18.73 -4.32
CA LYS A 301 3.19 -18.33 -5.64
C LYS A 301 3.37 -16.82 -5.75
N ASN A 302 2.41 -16.02 -5.27
CA ASN A 302 2.45 -14.57 -5.43
C ASN A 302 3.43 -13.89 -4.45
N SER A 303 3.59 -14.40 -3.23
CA SER A 303 4.56 -13.88 -2.27
C SER A 303 6.03 -14.00 -2.73
N ILE A 304 6.29 -14.94 -3.63
CA ILE A 304 7.64 -15.20 -4.14
C ILE A 304 7.87 -14.53 -5.49
N ALA A 305 6.83 -14.52 -6.34
CA ALA A 305 6.95 -14.02 -7.72
C ALA A 305 6.83 -12.50 -7.83
N GLY A 306 6.37 -11.80 -6.78
CA GLY A 306 6.15 -10.35 -6.82
C GLY A 306 5.09 -9.91 -7.83
N ASN A 307 4.25 -10.82 -8.32
CA ASN A 307 3.25 -10.51 -9.33
C ASN A 307 2.08 -9.76 -8.69
N ALA A 308 1.95 -8.50 -9.02
CA ALA A 308 0.84 -7.64 -8.58
C ALA A 308 -0.47 -8.05 -9.27
N LYS A 309 -1.04 -9.20 -8.84
CA LYS A 309 -2.39 -9.58 -9.24
C LYS A 309 -3.41 -8.87 -8.36
N LEU A 310 -4.56 -8.53 -8.92
CA LEU A 310 -5.57 -7.68 -8.28
C LEU A 310 -6.51 -8.46 -7.34
N PHE A 311 -6.00 -9.38 -6.53
CA PHE A 311 -6.77 -10.10 -5.52
C PHE A 311 -7.10 -9.24 -4.30
N ASP A 312 -8.19 -9.57 -3.58
CA ASP A 312 -8.60 -8.82 -2.37
C ASP A 312 -7.56 -8.87 -1.25
N ASP A 313 -6.68 -9.87 -1.22
CA ASP A 313 -5.52 -9.89 -0.31
C ASP A 313 -4.64 -8.64 -0.43
N ILE A 314 -4.59 -8.04 -1.62
CA ILE A 314 -3.81 -6.83 -1.90
C ILE A 314 -4.71 -5.60 -2.02
N CYS A 315 -5.90 -5.76 -2.61
CA CYS A 315 -6.73 -4.60 -2.97
C CYS A 315 -7.68 -4.17 -1.85
N ARG A 316 -8.00 -5.03 -0.88
CA ARG A 316 -8.87 -4.67 0.25
C ARG A 316 -8.02 -4.15 1.41
N VAL A 317 -8.21 -2.88 1.72
CA VAL A 317 -7.44 -2.12 2.72
C VAL A 317 -8.34 -1.69 3.88
N PRO A 318 -7.80 -1.44 5.09
CA PRO A 318 -8.56 -0.81 6.14
C PRO A 318 -8.92 0.63 5.76
N LEU A 319 -10.08 1.10 6.23
CA LEU A 319 -10.42 2.51 6.20
C LEU A 319 -11.25 2.86 7.42
N LEU A 320 -10.68 3.68 8.30
CA LEU A 320 -11.28 4.13 9.53
C LEU A 320 -11.21 5.66 9.61
N PHE A 321 -12.32 6.26 10.02
CA PHE A 321 -12.38 7.63 10.48
C PHE A 321 -12.77 7.62 11.96
N SER A 322 -12.08 8.36 12.82
CA SER A 322 -12.38 8.47 14.25
C SER A 322 -12.14 9.88 14.75
N GLY A 323 -12.72 10.26 15.89
CA GLY A 323 -12.52 11.55 16.53
C GLY A 323 -13.62 12.56 16.22
N TYR A 324 -13.25 13.82 15.93
CA TYR A 324 -14.15 14.97 15.87
C TYR A 324 -15.38 14.72 14.98
N ASN A 325 -16.56 14.73 15.61
CA ASN A 325 -17.87 14.56 14.94
C ASN A 325 -18.02 13.29 14.08
N ILE A 326 -17.19 12.27 14.29
CA ILE A 326 -17.31 11.01 13.57
C ILE A 326 -18.29 10.07 14.29
N PRO A 327 -19.37 9.61 13.64
CA PRO A 327 -20.29 8.65 14.25
C PRO A 327 -19.64 7.26 14.43
N LYS A 328 -20.12 6.52 15.44
CA LYS A 328 -19.61 5.17 15.75
C LYS A 328 -20.37 4.14 14.94
N LYS A 329 -19.77 3.61 13.87
CA LYS A 329 -20.41 2.63 12.97
C LYS A 329 -19.41 1.69 12.32
N ILE A 330 -19.90 0.51 11.93
CA ILE A 330 -19.24 -0.38 10.96
C ILE A 330 -20.10 -0.37 9.70
N ILE A 331 -19.50 0.00 8.57
CA ILE A 331 -20.16 0.13 7.27
C ILE A 331 -19.62 -0.96 6.34
N SER A 332 -20.51 -1.75 5.75
CA SER A 332 -20.15 -2.89 4.89
C SER A 332 -20.31 -2.62 3.39
N GLU A 333 -20.75 -1.42 3.02
CA GLU A 333 -20.77 -0.97 1.64
C GLU A 333 -19.35 -0.86 1.08
N GLN A 334 -19.20 -1.24 -0.21
CA GLN A 334 -17.93 -1.05 -0.90
C GLN A 334 -17.66 0.43 -1.10
N VAL A 335 -16.45 0.86 -0.70
CA VAL A 335 -15.93 2.22 -0.88
C VAL A 335 -14.52 2.17 -1.47
N ARG A 336 -13.97 3.31 -1.89
CA ARG A 336 -12.66 3.39 -2.53
C ARG A 336 -11.72 4.28 -1.71
N ASN A 337 -10.42 4.01 -1.77
CA ASN A 337 -9.44 4.92 -1.18
C ASN A 337 -9.41 6.32 -1.84
N LEU A 338 -9.87 6.46 -3.08
CA LEU A 338 -10.10 7.75 -3.75
C LEU A 338 -11.13 8.64 -3.05
N ASP A 339 -12.04 8.04 -2.27
CA ASP A 339 -13.13 8.73 -1.60
C ASP A 339 -12.72 9.34 -0.24
N ILE A 340 -11.46 9.14 0.19
CA ILE A 340 -10.95 9.61 1.50
C ILE A 340 -10.95 11.13 1.58
N PHE A 341 -10.28 11.83 0.65
CA PHE A 341 -10.18 13.29 0.71
C PHE A 341 -11.51 14.02 0.48
N PRO A 342 -12.38 13.62 -0.47
CA PRO A 342 -13.73 14.16 -0.54
C PRO A 342 -14.51 14.03 0.76
N THR A 343 -14.29 12.92 1.50
CA THR A 343 -14.90 12.71 2.82
C THR A 343 -14.33 13.67 3.87
N ILE A 344 -13.00 13.82 3.93
CA ILE A 344 -12.35 14.79 4.81
C ILE A 344 -12.89 16.20 4.54
N PHE A 345 -13.00 16.60 3.27
CA PHE A 345 -13.48 17.92 2.88
C PHE A 345 -14.90 18.16 3.36
N ASP A 346 -15.80 17.20 3.15
CA ASP A 346 -17.17 17.29 3.62
C ASP A 346 -17.25 17.39 5.16
N LEU A 347 -16.44 16.60 5.88
CA LEU A 347 -16.38 16.61 7.34
C LEU A 347 -15.88 17.95 7.93
N ILE A 348 -15.01 18.66 7.22
CA ILE A 348 -14.48 19.97 7.65
C ILE A 348 -15.23 21.16 7.05
N GLY A 349 -16.27 20.91 6.23
CA GLY A 349 -17.04 21.95 5.56
C GLY A 349 -16.30 22.65 4.41
N LEU A 350 -15.34 21.97 3.79
CA LEU A 350 -14.64 22.44 2.59
C LEU A 350 -15.32 21.91 1.33
N ASP A 351 -15.70 22.81 0.43
CA ASP A 351 -16.30 22.43 -0.84
C ASP A 351 -15.26 21.74 -1.75
N ASN A 352 -15.60 20.53 -2.22
CA ASN A 352 -14.74 19.78 -3.14
C ASN A 352 -14.95 20.25 -4.57
N LYS A 353 -14.04 21.09 -5.06
CA LYS A 353 -14.04 21.63 -6.43
C LYS A 353 -13.11 20.90 -7.39
N LEU A 354 -12.45 19.82 -6.97
CA LEU A 354 -11.68 19.00 -7.90
C LEU A 354 -12.65 18.26 -8.85
N ASN A 355 -12.36 18.35 -10.14
CA ASN A 355 -13.20 17.71 -11.17
C ASN A 355 -12.87 16.20 -11.26
N THR A 356 -13.19 15.46 -10.20
CA THR A 356 -12.97 14.03 -10.09
C THR A 356 -14.29 13.27 -9.94
N SER A 357 -14.31 11.98 -10.27
CA SER A 357 -15.48 11.10 -10.09
C SER A 357 -15.65 10.59 -8.64
N ASN A 358 -14.91 11.17 -7.69
CA ASN A 358 -14.88 10.75 -6.30
C ASN A 358 -16.07 11.33 -5.53
N GLN A 359 -16.44 10.65 -4.44
CA GLN A 359 -17.58 11.05 -3.62
C GLN A 359 -17.22 11.05 -2.14
N SER A 360 -17.90 11.90 -1.37
CA SER A 360 -17.82 11.86 0.09
C SER A 360 -18.53 10.61 0.65
N LEU A 361 -17.91 10.00 1.66
CA LEU A 361 -18.49 8.91 2.44
C LEU A 361 -19.21 9.42 3.71
N ALA A 362 -19.14 10.71 4.02
CA ALA A 362 -19.80 11.30 5.17
C ALA A 362 -21.33 11.06 5.20
N PRO A 363 -22.06 11.08 4.05
CA PRO A 363 -23.47 10.68 4.05
C PRO A 363 -23.70 9.23 4.50
N LEU A 364 -22.83 8.27 4.13
CA LEU A 364 -22.91 6.88 4.64
C LEU A 364 -22.72 6.83 6.16
N MET A 365 -21.78 7.60 6.69
CA MET A 365 -21.57 7.71 8.15
C MET A 365 -22.84 8.22 8.85
N GLN A 366 -23.61 9.09 8.20
CA GLN A 366 -24.90 9.61 8.69
C GLN A 366 -26.08 8.65 8.44
N GLY A 367 -25.86 7.48 7.82
CA GLY A 367 -26.91 6.51 7.49
C GLY A 367 -27.71 6.85 6.22
N LYS A 368 -27.22 7.78 5.40
CA LYS A 368 -27.80 8.12 4.10
C LYS A 368 -27.24 7.21 3.02
N GLN A 369 -28.01 6.97 1.97
CA GLN A 369 -27.50 6.24 0.81
C GLN A 369 -26.62 7.14 -0.06
N VAL A 370 -25.56 6.54 -0.62
CA VAL A 370 -24.72 7.16 -1.65
C VAL A 370 -24.78 6.33 -2.93
N LYS A 371 -24.33 6.90 -4.03
CA LYS A 371 -24.18 6.15 -5.28
C LYS A 371 -23.16 5.04 -5.09
N LYS A 372 -23.56 3.79 -5.37
CA LYS A 372 -22.60 2.66 -5.40
C LYS A 372 -21.65 2.84 -6.58
N LEU A 373 -20.36 2.85 -6.30
CA LEU A 373 -19.31 2.97 -7.30
C LEU A 373 -18.49 1.69 -7.37
N ASP A 374 -18.30 1.21 -8.58
CA ASP A 374 -17.33 0.16 -8.84
C ASP A 374 -15.91 0.73 -8.68
N THR A 375 -14.95 -0.10 -8.27
CA THR A 375 -13.55 0.32 -8.14
C THR A 375 -12.77 -0.20 -9.35
N PHE A 376 -12.33 0.73 -10.20
CA PHE A 376 -11.31 0.43 -11.21
C PHE A 376 -9.95 0.35 -10.54
N ILE A 377 -9.14 -0.65 -10.89
CA ILE A 377 -7.84 -0.90 -10.31
C ILE A 377 -6.81 -0.98 -11.43
N TYR A 378 -5.72 -0.23 -11.26
CA TYR A 378 -4.65 -0.16 -12.24
C TYR A 378 -3.32 -0.50 -11.59
N SER A 379 -2.75 -1.63 -12.00
CA SER A 379 -1.46 -2.11 -11.48
C SER A 379 -0.35 -1.71 -12.44
N VAL A 380 0.52 -0.85 -11.98
CA VAL A 380 1.76 -0.48 -12.64
C VAL A 380 2.92 -0.62 -11.65
N THR A 381 4.07 -1.07 -12.13
CA THR A 381 5.28 -1.27 -11.31
C THR A 381 6.49 -0.57 -11.96
N ASN A 382 7.54 -0.37 -11.19
CA ASN A 382 8.82 0.16 -11.68
C ASN A 382 9.50 -0.81 -12.67
N SER A 383 9.34 -2.11 -12.47
CA SER A 383 9.78 -3.10 -13.46
C SER A 383 8.92 -2.99 -14.73
N ASN A 384 9.48 -3.21 -15.89
CA ASN A 384 8.74 -3.24 -17.17
C ASN A 384 7.76 -4.42 -17.29
N GLU A 385 7.17 -4.84 -16.16
CA GLU A 385 6.12 -5.84 -16.15
C GLU A 385 4.84 -5.29 -16.78
N GLU A 386 4.09 -6.19 -17.40
CA GLU A 386 2.86 -5.83 -18.08
C GLU A 386 1.83 -5.25 -17.09
N VAL A 387 1.24 -4.12 -17.46
CA VAL A 387 0.16 -3.48 -16.71
C VAL A 387 -1.02 -4.44 -16.59
N VAL A 388 -1.54 -4.60 -15.38
CA VAL A 388 -2.78 -5.33 -15.09
C VAL A 388 -3.88 -4.34 -14.74
N ILE A 389 -5.02 -4.48 -15.40
CA ILE A 389 -6.20 -3.64 -15.18
C ILE A 389 -7.35 -4.50 -14.68
N GLY A 390 -8.22 -3.94 -13.88
CA GLY A 390 -9.37 -4.65 -13.36
C GLY A 390 -10.46 -3.76 -12.83
N ILE A 391 -11.59 -4.36 -12.53
CA ILE A 391 -12.72 -3.71 -11.90
C ILE A 391 -13.30 -4.62 -10.81
N ARG A 392 -13.56 -4.04 -9.66
CA ARG A 392 -14.24 -4.68 -8.54
C ARG A 392 -15.59 -4.01 -8.31
N THR A 393 -16.62 -4.81 -8.43
CA THR A 393 -17.99 -4.46 -8.05
C THR A 393 -18.32 -5.09 -6.68
N GLU A 394 -19.50 -4.87 -6.15
CA GLU A 394 -19.97 -5.52 -4.92
C GLU A 394 -19.97 -7.06 -5.03
N ASN A 395 -20.28 -7.60 -6.21
CA ASN A 395 -20.48 -9.04 -6.43
C ASN A 395 -19.38 -9.72 -7.26
N TYR A 396 -18.68 -8.99 -8.10
CA TYR A 396 -17.72 -9.56 -9.04
C TYR A 396 -16.40 -8.80 -9.01
N LYS A 397 -15.34 -9.54 -9.26
CA LYS A 397 -14.03 -9.00 -9.59
C LYS A 397 -13.57 -9.55 -10.93
N TYR A 398 -13.14 -8.65 -11.81
CA TYR A 398 -12.61 -8.94 -13.12
C TYR A 398 -11.26 -8.28 -13.29
N PHE A 399 -10.26 -8.98 -13.84
CA PHE A 399 -8.97 -8.38 -14.19
C PHE A 399 -8.23 -9.17 -15.27
N ARG A 400 -7.41 -8.46 -16.04
CA ARG A 400 -6.53 -9.01 -17.08
C ARG A 400 -5.28 -8.13 -17.25
N LYS A 401 -4.28 -8.64 -17.96
CA LYS A 401 -3.24 -7.78 -18.49
C LYS A 401 -3.84 -6.86 -19.57
N ILE A 402 -3.33 -5.62 -19.65
CA ILE A 402 -3.92 -4.62 -20.56
C ILE A 402 -3.92 -5.05 -22.02
N ASN A 403 -2.89 -5.80 -22.45
CA ASN A 403 -2.73 -6.28 -23.82
C ASN A 403 -3.29 -7.69 -24.07
N ASP A 404 -3.83 -8.35 -23.04
CA ASP A 404 -4.41 -9.68 -23.17
C ASP A 404 -5.85 -9.61 -23.70
N GLN A 405 -6.28 -10.71 -24.34
CA GLN A 405 -7.67 -10.92 -24.73
C GLN A 405 -8.53 -11.24 -23.50
N ILE A 406 -9.84 -11.00 -23.60
CA ILE A 406 -10.81 -11.25 -22.52
C ILE A 406 -10.80 -12.69 -22.04
N GLU A 407 -10.57 -13.64 -22.95
CA GLU A 407 -10.50 -15.08 -22.67
C GLU A 407 -9.40 -15.47 -21.68
N ASN A 408 -8.36 -14.66 -21.58
CA ASN A 408 -7.23 -14.86 -20.66
C ASN A 408 -7.43 -14.14 -19.31
N ALA A 409 -8.56 -13.45 -19.13
CA ALA A 409 -8.88 -12.72 -17.91
C ALA A 409 -9.22 -13.66 -16.74
N SER A 410 -9.29 -13.05 -15.57
CA SER A 410 -9.81 -13.66 -14.35
C SER A 410 -11.14 -13.00 -13.97
N LEU A 411 -12.15 -13.82 -13.67
CA LEU A 411 -13.47 -13.35 -13.20
C LEU A 411 -13.89 -14.18 -11.99
N PHE A 412 -14.21 -13.52 -10.88
CA PHE A 412 -14.61 -14.17 -9.62
C PHE A 412 -15.95 -13.61 -9.13
N ASN A 413 -16.76 -14.49 -8.51
CA ASN A 413 -17.99 -14.08 -7.81
C ASN A 413 -17.70 -13.93 -6.33
N LEU A 414 -17.45 -12.71 -5.87
CA LEU A 414 -17.02 -12.40 -4.50
C LEU A 414 -18.06 -12.72 -3.42
N LYS A 415 -19.34 -12.86 -3.80
CA LYS A 415 -20.41 -13.22 -2.86
C LYS A 415 -20.34 -14.70 -2.47
N ASN A 416 -20.01 -15.57 -3.42
CA ASN A 416 -20.01 -17.02 -3.25
C ASN A 416 -18.59 -17.59 -3.12
N ASP A 417 -17.60 -16.83 -3.55
CA ASP A 417 -16.18 -17.17 -3.57
C ASP A 417 -15.35 -15.97 -3.11
N PRO A 418 -15.39 -15.63 -1.80
CA PRO A 418 -14.66 -14.48 -1.25
C PRO A 418 -13.13 -14.66 -1.30
N TYR A 419 -12.65 -15.90 -1.47
CA TYR A 419 -11.23 -16.21 -1.61
C TYR A 419 -10.75 -16.27 -3.07
N GLU A 420 -11.62 -15.95 -4.04
CA GLU A 420 -11.27 -15.86 -5.46
C GLU A 420 -10.55 -17.12 -5.99
N GLU A 421 -11.10 -18.31 -5.69
CA GLU A 421 -10.54 -19.61 -6.04
C GLU A 421 -11.04 -20.12 -7.38
N ILE A 422 -12.27 -19.75 -7.79
CA ILE A 422 -12.98 -20.28 -8.97
C ILE A 422 -13.07 -19.22 -10.05
N ASN A 423 -12.23 -19.35 -11.10
CA ASN A 423 -12.27 -18.43 -12.23
C ASN A 423 -13.44 -18.75 -13.16
N LEU A 424 -14.43 -17.85 -13.22
CA LEU A 424 -15.68 -17.98 -13.99
C LEU A 424 -15.61 -17.40 -15.41
N ILE A 425 -14.43 -17.06 -15.92
CA ILE A 425 -14.29 -16.38 -17.23
C ILE A 425 -14.93 -17.16 -18.38
N LYS A 426 -14.87 -18.48 -18.33
CA LYS A 426 -15.47 -19.37 -19.36
C LYS A 426 -16.98 -19.49 -19.23
N ASP A 427 -17.50 -19.43 -17.98
CA ASP A 427 -18.90 -19.71 -17.66
C ASP A 427 -19.77 -18.45 -17.65
N LYS A 428 -19.17 -17.27 -17.43
CA LYS A 428 -19.85 -15.98 -17.25
C LYS A 428 -19.37 -14.92 -18.25
N LYS A 429 -19.26 -15.29 -19.54
CA LYS A 429 -18.76 -14.39 -20.58
C LYS A 429 -19.50 -13.05 -20.66
N ASN A 430 -20.83 -13.05 -20.53
CA ASN A 430 -21.64 -11.83 -20.58
C ASN A 430 -21.26 -10.85 -19.45
N VAL A 431 -21.02 -11.37 -18.21
CA VAL A 431 -20.58 -10.55 -17.09
C VAL A 431 -19.18 -9.98 -17.37
N ALA A 432 -18.27 -10.79 -17.91
CA ALA A 432 -16.93 -10.34 -18.28
C ALA A 432 -16.99 -9.20 -19.32
N MET A 433 -17.81 -9.32 -20.34
CA MET A 433 -17.99 -8.28 -21.38
C MET A 433 -18.57 -6.98 -20.80
N GLU A 434 -19.56 -7.08 -19.89
CA GLU A 434 -20.11 -5.89 -19.22
C GLU A 434 -19.05 -5.15 -18.39
N LEU A 435 -18.22 -5.90 -17.65
CA LEU A 435 -17.15 -5.33 -16.83
C LEU A 435 -16.04 -4.73 -17.69
N GLU A 436 -15.72 -5.37 -18.83
CA GLU A 436 -14.76 -4.83 -19.80
C GLU A 436 -15.22 -3.49 -20.39
N GLN A 437 -16.50 -3.37 -20.77
CA GLN A 437 -17.06 -2.09 -21.26
C GLN A 437 -16.94 -0.98 -20.23
N LYS A 438 -17.09 -1.29 -18.92
CA LYS A 438 -16.89 -0.31 -17.85
C LYS A 438 -15.43 0.14 -17.77
N ILE A 439 -14.47 -0.81 -17.90
CA ILE A 439 -13.03 -0.52 -17.94
C ILE A 439 -12.69 0.38 -19.12
N GLU A 440 -13.13 0.01 -20.33
CA GLU A 440 -12.89 0.81 -21.55
C GLU A 440 -13.44 2.23 -21.45
N LYS A 441 -14.63 2.39 -20.86
CA LYS A 441 -15.22 3.70 -20.62
C LYS A 441 -14.33 4.57 -19.72
N ILE A 442 -13.75 4.00 -18.66
CA ILE A 442 -12.86 4.73 -17.75
C ILE A 442 -11.57 5.12 -18.48
N LEU A 443 -10.93 4.18 -19.17
CA LEU A 443 -9.67 4.43 -19.91
C LEU A 443 -9.84 5.46 -21.02
N ASN A 444 -10.97 5.46 -21.71
CA ASN A 444 -11.25 6.41 -22.80
C ASN A 444 -11.66 7.82 -22.32
N SER A 445 -12.14 7.94 -21.09
CA SER A 445 -12.55 9.25 -20.52
C SER A 445 -11.41 10.02 -19.86
N SER A 446 -10.23 9.42 -19.73
CA SER A 446 -9.13 9.93 -18.91
C SER A 446 -7.92 10.32 -19.76
N ARG A 447 -7.13 11.30 -19.26
CA ARG A 447 -5.86 11.71 -19.88
C ARG A 447 -4.71 10.88 -19.31
N LYS A 448 -3.83 10.37 -20.16
CA LYS A 448 -2.60 9.71 -19.69
C LYS A 448 -1.58 10.76 -19.28
N ALA A 449 -0.81 10.45 -18.23
CA ALA A 449 0.35 11.25 -17.84
C ALA A 449 1.48 11.11 -18.88
N ASP A 450 2.27 12.17 -19.05
CA ASP A 450 3.43 12.16 -19.94
C ASP A 450 4.57 11.33 -19.36
N GLU A 451 5.38 10.71 -20.22
CA GLU A 451 6.61 10.02 -19.84
C GLU A 451 7.81 10.97 -19.94
N ASP A 452 8.66 11.00 -18.90
CA ASP A 452 9.91 11.76 -18.88
C ASP A 452 11.10 10.78 -19.01
N SER A 453 12.07 11.11 -19.88
CA SER A 453 13.24 10.25 -20.14
C SER A 453 14.40 10.46 -19.17
N ASN A 454 14.35 11.44 -18.29
CA ASN A 454 15.44 11.74 -17.35
C ASN A 454 15.60 10.63 -16.31
N GLU A 455 16.81 10.18 -16.06
CA GLU A 455 17.13 9.23 -15.00
C GLU A 455 17.41 10.00 -13.69
N ASP A 456 16.93 9.45 -12.56
CA ASP A 456 17.16 9.98 -11.23
C ASP A 456 17.95 8.95 -10.40
N ASP A 457 19.26 9.14 -10.36
CA ASP A 457 20.22 8.21 -9.76
C ASP A 457 19.98 7.98 -8.25
N GLU A 458 19.54 9.00 -7.52
CA GLU A 458 19.32 8.90 -6.07
C GLU A 458 18.10 8.02 -5.76
N VAL A 459 17.01 8.25 -6.46
CA VAL A 459 15.77 7.46 -6.32
C VAL A 459 16.01 6.02 -6.77
N GLU A 460 16.73 5.81 -7.88
CA GLU A 460 17.07 4.47 -8.36
C GLU A 460 17.92 3.69 -7.36
N ALA A 461 18.89 4.35 -6.72
CA ALA A 461 19.75 3.74 -5.71
C ALA A 461 18.95 3.31 -4.47
N GLU A 462 18.03 4.15 -3.98
CA GLU A 462 17.20 3.83 -2.83
C GLU A 462 16.17 2.74 -3.15
N LEU A 463 15.53 2.76 -4.32
CA LEU A 463 14.62 1.71 -4.78
C LEU A 463 15.32 0.36 -4.94
N LYS A 464 16.57 0.35 -5.43
CA LYS A 464 17.41 -0.87 -5.49
C LYS A 464 17.74 -1.41 -4.10
N LYS A 465 18.09 -0.53 -3.15
CA LYS A 465 18.35 -0.90 -1.75
C LYS A 465 17.11 -1.56 -1.12
N LEU A 466 15.92 -1.06 -1.47
CA LEU A 466 14.64 -1.58 -1.03
C LEU A 466 14.13 -2.79 -1.84
N GLY A 467 14.76 -3.11 -3.01
CA GLY A 467 14.40 -4.22 -3.90
C GLY A 467 13.16 -3.99 -4.74
N TYR A 468 12.81 -2.74 -4.97
CA TYR A 468 11.74 -2.36 -5.92
C TYR A 468 12.25 -2.30 -7.38
N LEU A 469 13.57 -2.36 -7.58
CA LEU A 469 14.26 -2.40 -8.89
C LEU A 469 15.26 -3.55 -8.96
#